data_37f55a48791691a0465f6976918b3fe6
#
_entry.id   37f55a48791691a0465f6976918b3fe6
#
_cell.length_a   1.000
_cell.length_b   1.000
_cell.length_c   1.000
_cell.angle_alpha   90.00
_cell.angle_beta   90.00
_cell.angle_gamma   90.00
#
_symmetry.space_group_name_H-M   'P 1'
#
loop_
_entity.id
_entity.type
_entity.pdbx_description
1 polymer ?
#
loop_
_entity_poly.entity_id
_entity_poly.type
_entity_poly.pdbx_seq_one_letter_code
_entity_poly.pdbx_strand_id
1 'polypeptide(L)'
;MKLKRFYTEKLDFKIVWESDWFILLSTPNEKDTLSFLTPEHPTQELQNFRKPFSGDGIYLTIELDNVDAYCEQIKCKGIEIALDIRSEEWGDRHFAIIDPNNIGIDFVTHEKME
;
A
#
# COMPACT_ATOMS: atom_id res chain seq x y z
N MET A 1 7.35 9.75 -11.63
CA MET A 1 7.85 9.14 -10.39
C MET A 1 7.41 7.69 -10.32
N LYS A 2 8.35 6.79 -10.10
CA LYS A 2 8.11 5.34 -10.10
C LYS A 2 7.12 4.89 -9.01
N LEU A 3 7.26 5.43 -7.79
CA LEU A 3 6.39 5.12 -6.67
C LEU A 3 4.94 5.55 -6.94
N LYS A 4 4.75 6.76 -7.44
CA LYS A 4 3.43 7.28 -7.80
C LYS A 4 2.73 6.38 -8.81
N ARG A 5 3.43 5.98 -9.88
CA ARG A 5 2.87 5.11 -10.91
C ARG A 5 2.49 3.74 -10.36
N PHE A 6 3.32 3.20 -9.48
CA PHE A 6 3.04 1.92 -8.85
C PHE A 6 1.69 1.95 -8.12
N TYR A 7 1.50 2.95 -7.28
CA TYR A 7 0.26 3.05 -6.49
C TYR A 7 -0.95 3.43 -7.35
N THR A 8 -0.81 4.39 -8.25
CA THR A 8 -1.97 4.88 -9.02
C THR A 8 -2.34 4.00 -10.20
N GLU A 9 -1.36 3.54 -10.97
CA GLU A 9 -1.63 2.77 -12.19
C GLU A 9 -1.79 1.28 -11.91
N LYS A 10 -1.09 0.75 -10.91
CA LYS A 10 -1.09 -0.70 -10.64
C LYS A 10 -1.95 -1.10 -9.47
N LEU A 11 -2.06 -0.26 -8.45
CA LEU A 11 -2.82 -0.59 -7.23
C LEU A 11 -4.16 0.14 -7.13
N ASP A 12 -4.52 0.96 -8.10
CA ASP A 12 -5.78 1.72 -8.12
C ASP A 12 -5.96 2.70 -6.95
N PHE A 13 -4.86 3.17 -6.37
CA PHE A 13 -4.91 4.27 -5.43
C PHE A 13 -5.22 5.55 -6.20
N LYS A 14 -5.91 6.48 -5.57
CA LYS A 14 -6.31 7.74 -6.20
C LYS A 14 -5.55 8.90 -5.59
N ILE A 15 -5.14 9.85 -6.45
CA ILE A 15 -4.48 11.06 -5.98
C ILE A 15 -5.53 11.99 -5.37
N VAL A 16 -5.38 12.29 -4.07
CA VAL A 16 -6.20 13.27 -3.38
C VAL A 16 -5.60 14.65 -3.55
N TRP A 17 -4.27 14.73 -3.43
CA TRP A 17 -3.54 16.00 -3.58
C TRP A 17 -2.07 15.70 -3.87
N GLU A 18 -1.41 16.57 -4.65
CA GLU A 18 0.03 16.43 -4.86
C GLU A 18 0.70 17.77 -5.13
N SER A 19 2.00 17.81 -4.81
CA SER A 19 2.89 18.89 -5.16
C SER A 19 4.22 18.29 -5.63
N ASP A 20 5.23 19.12 -5.79
CA ASP A 20 6.54 18.64 -6.22
C ASP A 20 7.32 17.89 -5.12
N TRP A 21 6.86 17.96 -3.87
CA TRP A 21 7.54 17.30 -2.74
C TRP A 21 6.65 16.37 -1.92
N PHE A 22 5.36 16.28 -2.22
CA PHE A 22 4.38 15.56 -1.41
C PHE A 22 3.28 14.99 -2.30
N ILE A 23 2.83 13.79 -1.97
CA ILE A 23 1.65 13.19 -2.60
C ILE A 23 0.78 12.53 -1.53
N LEU A 24 -0.52 12.81 -1.58
CA LEU A 24 -1.53 12.18 -0.73
C LEU A 24 -2.41 11.29 -1.61
N LEU A 25 -2.43 10.01 -1.28
CA LEU A 25 -3.19 9.00 -2.02
C LEU A 25 -4.29 8.43 -1.15
N SER A 26 -5.46 8.15 -1.73
CA SER A 26 -6.48 7.36 -1.04
C SER A 26 -6.34 5.90 -1.44
N THR A 27 -6.68 5.02 -0.51
CA THR A 27 -6.71 3.58 -0.77
C THR A 27 -7.85 3.24 -1.74
N PRO A 28 -7.83 2.05 -2.40
CA PRO A 28 -8.89 1.68 -3.33
C PRO A 28 -10.29 1.69 -2.72
N ASN A 29 -10.40 1.40 -1.42
CA ASN A 29 -11.69 1.45 -0.72
C ASN A 29 -12.08 2.85 -0.26
N GLU A 30 -11.20 3.84 -0.49
CA GLU A 30 -11.40 5.25 -0.15
C GLU A 30 -11.61 5.53 1.36
N LYS A 31 -11.22 4.62 2.23
CA LYS A 31 -11.37 4.77 3.68
C LYS A 31 -10.13 5.35 4.36
N ASP A 32 -8.96 5.18 3.74
CA ASP A 32 -7.69 5.59 4.33
C ASP A 32 -6.85 6.35 3.31
N THR A 33 -5.86 7.07 3.82
CA THR A 33 -4.91 7.79 2.98
C THR A 33 -3.48 7.37 3.30
N LEU A 34 -2.59 7.56 2.33
CA LEU A 34 -1.18 7.26 2.43
C LEU A 34 -0.41 8.42 1.83
N SER A 35 0.56 8.93 2.56
CA SER A 35 1.36 10.08 2.13
C SER A 35 2.81 9.69 1.88
N PHE A 36 3.39 10.24 0.81
CA PHE A 36 4.81 10.13 0.54
C PHE A 36 5.40 11.54 0.39
N LEU A 37 6.55 11.76 1.01
CA LEU A 37 7.22 13.04 1.00
C LEU A 37 8.66 12.89 0.53
N THR A 38 9.18 13.94 -0.12
CA THR A 38 10.61 14.05 -0.40
C THR A 38 11.37 14.13 0.92
N PRO A 39 12.43 13.33 1.12
CA PRO A 39 13.22 13.39 2.35
C PRO A 39 13.81 14.78 2.61
N GLU A 40 13.99 15.10 3.88
CA GLU A 40 14.63 16.34 4.35
C GLU A 40 13.91 17.62 3.93
N HIS A 41 12.60 17.56 3.70
CA HIS A 41 11.86 18.76 3.33
C HIS A 41 11.72 19.71 4.53
N PRO A 42 12.00 21.02 4.36
CA PRO A 42 12.04 21.96 5.47
C PRO A 42 10.71 22.21 6.18
N THR A 43 9.58 21.85 5.57
CA THR A 43 8.27 21.99 6.25
C THR A 43 8.09 21.00 7.38
N GLN A 44 8.89 19.93 7.44
CA GLN A 44 8.74 18.88 8.44
C GLN A 44 9.64 19.18 9.64
N GLU A 45 9.03 19.38 10.79
CA GLU A 45 9.76 19.71 12.02
C GLU A 45 10.29 18.47 12.74
N LEU A 46 9.53 17.36 12.69
CA LEU A 46 9.93 16.12 13.34
C LEU A 46 10.97 15.40 12.49
N GLN A 47 12.06 14.98 13.11
CA GLN A 47 13.13 14.25 12.43
C GLN A 47 12.63 12.98 11.75
N ASN A 48 11.70 12.28 12.39
CA ASN A 48 11.14 11.04 11.83
C ASN A 48 10.43 11.27 10.50
N PHE A 49 9.89 12.47 10.28
CA PHE A 49 9.20 12.81 9.04
C PHE A 49 10.14 13.33 7.95
N ARG A 50 11.39 13.62 8.30
CA ARG A 50 12.39 14.15 7.37
C ARG A 50 13.25 13.05 6.76
N LYS A 51 13.45 11.97 7.48
CA LYS A 51 14.34 10.89 7.03
C LYS A 51 13.71 10.07 5.92
N PRO A 52 14.51 9.58 4.96
CA PRO A 52 13.99 8.60 4.02
C PRO A 52 13.63 7.32 4.75
N PHE A 53 12.68 6.58 4.19
CA PHE A 53 12.35 5.27 4.72
C PHE A 53 13.56 4.35 4.58
N SER A 54 14.01 3.78 5.68
CA SER A 54 15.23 2.95 5.68
C SER A 54 15.03 1.62 6.40
N GLY A 55 13.85 1.41 6.98
CA GLY A 55 13.67 0.32 7.92
C GLY A 55 12.89 -0.87 7.40
N ASP A 56 13.13 -1.97 8.07
CA ASP A 56 12.29 -3.17 8.03
C ASP A 56 11.37 -3.14 9.26
N GLY A 57 10.52 -4.15 9.39
CA GLY A 57 9.69 -4.30 10.58
C GLY A 57 8.36 -3.57 10.51
N ILE A 58 8.03 -2.99 9.36
CA ILE A 58 6.74 -2.33 9.16
C ILE A 58 6.16 -2.78 7.82
N TYR A 59 4.86 -3.01 7.80
CA TYR A 59 4.12 -3.23 6.56
C TYR A 59 2.75 -2.58 6.69
N LEU A 60 2.11 -2.34 5.54
CA LEU A 60 0.79 -1.74 5.49
C LEU A 60 -0.26 -2.84 5.38
N THR A 61 -1.37 -2.69 6.08
CA THR A 61 -2.52 -3.57 5.94
C THR A 61 -3.66 -2.76 5.33
N ILE A 62 -4.18 -3.24 4.21
CA ILE A 62 -5.26 -2.56 3.50
C ILE A 62 -6.44 -3.52 3.38
N GLU A 63 -7.57 -3.14 3.96
CA GLU A 63 -8.79 -3.93 3.91
C GLU A 63 -9.53 -3.73 2.60
N LEU A 64 -10.01 -4.80 2.02
CA LEU A 64 -10.79 -4.82 0.79
C LEU A 64 -11.97 -5.76 0.96
N ASP A 65 -13.05 -5.49 0.22
CA ASP A 65 -14.24 -6.34 0.27
C ASP A 65 -14.04 -7.67 -0.43
N ASN A 66 -13.26 -7.68 -1.50
CA ASN A 66 -13.02 -8.90 -2.29
C ASN A 66 -11.54 -8.98 -2.68
N VAL A 67 -10.76 -9.56 -1.80
CA VAL A 67 -9.32 -9.67 -1.99
C VAL A 67 -8.96 -10.61 -3.14
N ASP A 68 -9.77 -11.65 -3.41
CA ASP A 68 -9.51 -12.56 -4.53
C ASP A 68 -9.56 -11.84 -5.87
N ALA A 69 -10.58 -11.02 -6.09
CA ALA A 69 -10.71 -10.25 -7.32
C ALA A 69 -9.55 -9.26 -7.47
N TYR A 70 -9.15 -8.61 -6.39
CA TYR A 70 -8.06 -7.65 -6.42
C TYR A 70 -6.72 -8.35 -6.71
N CYS A 71 -6.51 -9.53 -6.13
CA CYS A 71 -5.30 -10.33 -6.40
C CYS A 71 -5.18 -10.66 -7.89
N GLU A 72 -6.28 -11.05 -8.53
CA GLU A 72 -6.27 -11.34 -9.97
C GLU A 72 -5.95 -10.09 -10.79
N GLN A 73 -6.48 -8.93 -10.41
CA GLN A 73 -6.15 -7.66 -11.08
C GLN A 73 -4.66 -7.34 -10.96
N ILE A 74 -4.08 -7.53 -9.76
CA ILE A 74 -2.67 -7.28 -9.51
C ILE A 74 -1.78 -8.18 -10.35
N LYS A 75 -2.13 -9.48 -10.43
CA LYS A 75 -1.41 -10.43 -11.28
C LYS A 75 -1.47 -10.02 -12.76
N CYS A 76 -2.63 -9.59 -13.23
CA CYS A 76 -2.82 -9.15 -14.61
C CYS A 76 -1.97 -7.91 -14.95
N LYS A 77 -1.64 -7.10 -13.98
CA LYS A 77 -0.77 -5.93 -14.17
C LYS A 77 0.71 -6.26 -14.06
N GLY A 78 1.05 -7.53 -13.92
CA GLY A 78 2.44 -7.99 -13.90
C GLY A 78 3.17 -7.76 -12.59
N ILE A 79 2.46 -7.55 -11.50
CA ILE A 79 3.07 -7.37 -10.18
C ILE A 79 3.32 -8.74 -9.57
N GLU A 80 4.53 -8.93 -9.06
CA GLU A 80 4.91 -10.15 -8.36
C GLU A 80 4.16 -10.25 -7.02
N ILE A 81 3.59 -11.41 -6.74
CA ILE A 81 2.93 -11.68 -5.47
C ILE A 81 3.99 -12.24 -4.51
N ALA A 82 4.23 -11.51 -3.41
CA ALA A 82 5.21 -11.90 -2.42
C ALA A 82 4.69 -12.99 -1.48
N LEU A 83 3.41 -12.93 -1.15
CA LEU A 83 2.72 -13.96 -0.37
C LEU A 83 1.43 -14.32 -1.11
N ASP A 84 1.32 -15.57 -1.55
CA ASP A 84 0.14 -16.04 -2.29
C ASP A 84 -1.11 -15.95 -1.45
N ILE A 85 -2.24 -15.72 -2.15
CA ILE A 85 -3.53 -15.61 -1.49
C ILE A 85 -3.88 -16.87 -0.72
N ARG A 86 -4.31 -16.71 0.52
CA ARG A 86 -4.69 -17.80 1.40
C ARG A 86 -5.56 -17.31 2.54
N SER A 87 -6.28 -18.26 3.16
CA SER A 87 -7.05 -18.01 4.37
C SER A 87 -6.24 -18.44 5.59
N GLU A 88 -6.27 -17.64 6.63
CA GLU A 88 -5.59 -17.93 7.89
C GLU A 88 -6.61 -18.40 8.95
N GLU A 89 -6.11 -19.07 9.98
CA GLU A 89 -6.95 -19.61 11.04
C GLU A 89 -7.73 -18.54 11.81
N TRP A 90 -7.16 -17.34 11.90
CA TRP A 90 -7.80 -16.23 12.63
C TRP A 90 -8.88 -15.49 11.83
N GLY A 91 -9.18 -15.93 10.60
CA GLY A 91 -10.32 -15.40 9.85
C GLY A 91 -9.98 -14.38 8.76
N ASP A 92 -8.71 -14.21 8.45
CA ASP A 92 -8.30 -13.32 7.36
C ASP A 92 -7.99 -14.11 6.11
N ARG A 93 -8.46 -13.60 4.97
CA ARG A 93 -8.02 -14.06 3.67
C ARG A 93 -7.22 -12.93 3.04
N HIS A 94 -5.98 -13.19 2.64
CA HIS A 94 -5.07 -12.13 2.25
C HIS A 94 -3.99 -12.59 1.25
N PHE A 95 -3.35 -11.60 0.65
CA PHE A 95 -2.11 -11.77 -0.12
C PHE A 95 -1.25 -10.52 0.09
N ALA A 96 0.03 -10.61 -0.23
CA ALA A 96 0.95 -9.49 -0.02
C ALA A 96 1.85 -9.25 -1.22
N ILE A 97 2.24 -8.00 -1.38
CA ILE A 97 3.20 -7.55 -2.39
C ILE A 97 4.24 -6.65 -1.73
N ILE A 98 5.28 -6.31 -2.47
CA ILE A 98 6.33 -5.39 -2.02
C ILE A 98 6.32 -4.19 -2.97
N ASP A 99 6.29 -2.98 -2.42
CA ASP A 99 6.29 -1.77 -3.23
C ASP A 99 7.72 -1.36 -3.66
N PRO A 100 7.88 -0.33 -4.53
CA PRO A 100 9.21 0.09 -4.97
C PRO A 100 10.14 0.60 -3.86
N ASN A 101 9.59 0.97 -2.71
CA ASN A 101 10.38 1.39 -1.54
C ASN A 101 10.68 0.23 -0.58
N ASN A 102 10.42 -1.00 -1.02
CA ASN A 102 10.59 -2.21 -0.21
C ASN A 102 9.65 -2.26 0.99
N ILE A 103 8.48 -1.65 0.88
CA ILE A 103 7.44 -1.72 1.90
C ILE A 103 6.50 -2.87 1.57
N GLY A 104 6.27 -3.76 2.53
CA GLY A 104 5.28 -4.83 2.41
C GLY A 104 3.87 -4.27 2.49
N ILE A 105 2.98 -4.73 1.61
CA ILE A 105 1.56 -4.36 1.64
C ILE A 105 0.74 -5.65 1.68
N ASP A 106 -0.04 -5.79 2.75
CA ASP A 106 -0.92 -6.93 2.96
C ASP A 106 -2.36 -6.50 2.66
N PHE A 107 -2.95 -7.08 1.62
CA PHE A 107 -4.34 -6.82 1.25
C PHE A 107 -5.22 -7.89 1.87
N VAL A 108 -6.24 -7.50 2.59
CA VAL A 108 -6.99 -8.39 3.48
C VAL A 108 -8.49 -8.23 3.31
N THR A 109 -9.18 -9.35 3.23
CA THR A 109 -10.63 -9.44 3.44
C THR A 109 -10.83 -10.20 4.74
N HIS A 110 -11.53 -9.61 5.70
CA HIS A 110 -11.85 -10.30 6.95
C HIS A 110 -13.00 -11.26 6.70
N GLU A 111 -12.75 -12.56 6.87
CA GLU A 111 -13.79 -13.56 6.79
C GLU A 111 -14.48 -13.66 8.15
N LYS A 112 -15.78 -13.99 8.13
CA LYS A 112 -16.51 -14.16 9.39
C LYS A 112 -15.95 -15.36 10.14
N MET A 113 -15.61 -15.12 11.37
CA MET A 113 -15.29 -16.19 12.32
C MET A 113 -16.58 -16.56 13.05
N GLU A 114 -16.89 -17.82 13.02
CA GLU A 114 -18.07 -18.34 13.75
C GLU A 114 -17.65 -19.07 15.01
#